data_1ecaedd01fcf13d3410c4434159b9070
#
_entry.id   1ecaedd01fcf13d3410c4434159b9070
#
_cell.length_a   1.000
_cell.length_b   1.000
_cell.length_c   1.000
_cell.angle_alpha   90.00
_cell.angle_beta   90.00
_cell.angle_gamma   90.00
#
_symmetry.space_group_name_H-M   'P 1'
#
loop_
_entity.id
_entity.type
_entity.pdbx_description
1 polymer ?
#
loop_
_entity_poly.entity_id
_entity_poly.type
_entity_poly.pdbx_seq_one_letter_code
_entity_poly.pdbx_strand_id
1 'polypeptide(L)'
;MKREDVCFYPADIMLPCGLDMHRWSVVACDQYTSEPEYWAETERIVADAPSTLKMVLPEVYLEQGGIDERIEKINRTMEEYSNAGYFRTLPETFILVKRTLASGKTRLGIVGMVDLEQYDYNAGAGSMIRATEGTVLSRLPPRVRVRRKATLELPHIMLLIDD
;
A
#
# COMPACT_ATOMS: atom_id res chain seq x y z
N MET A 1 -27.32 -7.86 14.13
CA MET A 1 -26.60 -6.86 13.32
C MET A 1 -26.93 -7.18 11.88
N LYS A 2 -27.59 -6.28 11.18
CA LYS A 2 -27.86 -6.49 9.75
C LYS A 2 -26.55 -6.33 8.99
N ARG A 3 -26.39 -7.03 7.86
CA ARG A 3 -25.16 -6.96 7.04
C ARG A 3 -24.88 -5.54 6.52
N GLU A 4 -25.89 -4.69 6.52
CA GLU A 4 -25.86 -3.28 6.14
C GLU A 4 -25.13 -2.37 7.17
N ASP A 5 -24.84 -2.89 8.38
CA ASP A 5 -24.17 -2.16 9.46
C ASP A 5 -22.66 -2.48 9.56
N VAL A 6 -22.08 -3.17 8.58
CA VAL A 6 -20.68 -3.57 8.58
C VAL A 6 -20.00 -3.05 7.32
N CYS A 7 -18.91 -2.30 7.48
CA CYS A 7 -18.12 -1.77 6.37
C CYS A 7 -16.69 -2.32 6.32
N PHE A 8 -16.30 -3.19 7.25
CA PHE A 8 -14.95 -3.71 7.38
C PHE A 8 -14.94 -5.23 7.53
N TYR A 9 -14.18 -5.91 6.70
CA TYR A 9 -14.19 -7.37 6.53
C TYR A 9 -12.79 -7.96 6.60
N PRO A 10 -12.66 -9.26 6.92
CA PRO A 10 -11.40 -9.96 6.78
C PRO A 10 -10.94 -9.98 5.33
N ALA A 11 -9.63 -10.04 5.13
CA ALA A 11 -8.99 -10.07 3.81
C ALA A 11 -8.14 -11.32 3.64
N ASP A 12 -7.89 -11.70 2.39
CA ASP A 12 -6.82 -12.64 2.06
C ASP A 12 -5.49 -11.88 2.12
N ILE A 13 -4.68 -12.20 3.12
CA ILE A 13 -3.44 -11.45 3.41
C ILE A 13 -2.23 -12.30 3.06
N MET A 14 -1.31 -11.71 2.32
CA MET A 14 -0.03 -12.31 1.97
C MET A 14 1.09 -11.68 2.80
N LEU A 15 1.74 -12.48 3.64
CA LEU A 15 2.88 -12.05 4.45
C LEU A 15 4.18 -12.52 3.83
N PRO A 16 5.23 -11.68 3.78
CA PRO A 16 6.54 -12.08 3.31
C PRO A 16 7.10 -13.21 4.18
N CYS A 17 7.76 -14.18 3.55
CA CYS A 17 8.28 -15.37 4.21
C CYS A 17 9.71 -15.66 3.73
N GLY A 18 10.63 -15.87 4.66
CA GLY A 18 12.01 -16.20 4.35
C GLY A 18 12.83 -15.09 3.71
N LEU A 19 12.40 -13.82 3.82
CA LEU A 19 13.04 -12.67 3.22
C LEU A 19 13.80 -11.83 4.25
N ASP A 20 14.85 -11.14 3.77
CA ASP A 20 15.53 -10.12 4.56
C ASP A 20 14.66 -8.87 4.66
N MET A 21 14.04 -8.66 5.81
CA MET A 21 13.11 -7.54 6.04
C MET A 21 13.77 -6.17 5.96
N HIS A 22 15.09 -6.07 6.14
CA HIS A 22 15.83 -4.82 5.97
C HIS A 22 15.84 -4.35 4.51
N ARG A 23 15.90 -5.29 3.57
CA ARG A 23 15.84 -5.02 2.12
C ARG A 23 14.42 -5.11 1.56
N TRP A 24 13.55 -5.86 2.24
CA TRP A 24 12.16 -6.03 1.80
C TRP A 24 11.33 -4.78 2.01
N SER A 25 11.36 -4.21 3.23
CA SER A 25 10.47 -3.13 3.62
C SER A 25 11.04 -1.77 3.24
N VAL A 26 10.26 -0.98 2.50
CA VAL A 26 10.57 0.42 2.20
C VAL A 26 9.46 1.33 2.70
N VAL A 27 9.72 2.63 2.76
CA VAL A 27 8.71 3.63 3.11
C VAL A 27 7.63 3.72 2.04
N ALA A 28 6.50 4.35 2.37
CA ALA A 28 5.42 4.57 1.42
C ALA A 28 5.91 5.40 0.21
N CYS A 29 5.40 5.10 -0.97
CA CYS A 29 5.86 5.66 -2.24
C CYS A 29 5.63 7.18 -2.38
N ASP A 30 4.81 7.78 -1.53
CA ASP A 30 4.53 9.22 -1.43
C ASP A 30 5.41 9.95 -0.41
N GLN A 31 6.37 9.27 0.21
CA GLN A 31 7.36 9.87 1.10
C GLN A 31 8.60 10.28 0.33
N TYR A 32 9.34 11.29 0.85
CA TYR A 32 10.60 11.77 0.26
C TYR A 32 10.49 12.11 -1.22
N THR A 33 9.38 12.73 -1.63
CA THR A 33 9.06 13.03 -3.05
C THR A 33 9.99 14.07 -3.66
N SER A 34 10.65 14.89 -2.85
CA SER A 34 11.64 15.90 -3.25
C SER A 34 13.09 15.48 -2.95
N GLU A 35 13.32 14.24 -2.57
CA GLU A 35 14.62 13.73 -2.12
C GLU A 35 15.07 12.54 -2.98
N PRO A 36 15.49 12.77 -4.24
CA PRO A 36 15.89 11.68 -5.14
C PRO A 36 17.07 10.87 -4.62
N GLU A 37 17.97 11.47 -3.83
CA GLU A 37 19.11 10.80 -3.22
C GLU A 37 18.67 9.72 -2.21
N TYR A 38 17.57 9.95 -1.49
CA TYR A 38 17.01 8.95 -0.57
C TYR A 38 16.61 7.68 -1.34
N TRP A 39 15.94 7.86 -2.47
CA TRP A 39 15.48 6.72 -3.28
C TRP A 39 16.64 6.03 -4.00
N ALA A 40 17.64 6.78 -4.47
CA ALA A 40 18.85 6.21 -5.06
C ALA A 40 19.63 5.35 -4.04
N GLU A 41 19.77 5.82 -2.80
CA GLU A 41 20.40 5.04 -1.74
C GLU A 41 19.55 3.80 -1.37
N THR A 42 18.22 3.94 -1.35
CA THR A 42 17.31 2.80 -1.12
C THR A 42 17.47 1.74 -2.22
N GLU A 43 17.56 2.15 -3.49
CA GLU A 43 17.84 1.24 -4.61
C GLU A 43 19.18 0.52 -4.44
N ARG A 44 20.23 1.24 -3.98
CA ARG A 44 21.56 0.67 -3.71
C ARG A 44 21.54 -0.38 -2.59
N ILE A 45 20.78 -0.11 -1.51
CA ILE A 45 20.63 -1.04 -0.38
C ILE A 45 19.87 -2.31 -0.80
N VAL A 46 18.78 -2.12 -1.53
CA VAL A 46 17.96 -3.22 -2.03
C VAL A 46 18.72 -4.05 -3.05
N ALA A 47 19.43 -3.43 -3.98
CA ALA A 47 20.16 -4.09 -5.06
C ALA A 47 19.29 -5.15 -5.78
N ASP A 48 19.78 -6.38 -5.91
CA ASP A 48 19.07 -7.48 -6.57
C ASP A 48 18.10 -8.23 -5.64
N ALA A 49 18.10 -7.93 -4.34
CA ALA A 49 17.23 -8.62 -3.39
C ALA A 49 15.73 -8.38 -3.68
N PRO A 50 14.86 -9.35 -3.34
CA PRO A 50 13.43 -9.11 -3.33
C PRO A 50 13.07 -7.96 -2.39
N SER A 51 12.20 -7.04 -2.87
CA SER A 51 11.81 -5.86 -2.10
C SER A 51 10.48 -5.30 -2.57
N THR A 52 9.73 -4.71 -1.65
CA THR A 52 8.52 -3.93 -1.97
C THR A 52 8.83 -2.71 -2.83
N LEU A 53 10.06 -2.19 -2.83
CA LEU A 53 10.51 -1.13 -3.74
C LEU A 53 10.25 -1.49 -5.22
N LYS A 54 10.42 -2.76 -5.58
CA LYS A 54 10.24 -3.24 -6.96
C LYS A 54 8.77 -3.42 -7.36
N MET A 55 7.84 -3.27 -6.40
CA MET A 55 6.40 -3.43 -6.58
C MET A 55 5.60 -2.13 -6.36
N VAL A 56 6.27 -1.02 -6.07
CA VAL A 56 5.65 0.29 -5.90
C VAL A 56 6.25 1.31 -6.87
N LEU A 57 5.53 2.40 -7.13
CA LEU A 57 6.01 3.52 -7.94
C LEU A 57 6.26 4.71 -7.01
N PRO A 58 7.52 4.98 -6.59
CA PRO A 58 7.84 6.17 -5.83
C PRO A 58 7.51 7.45 -6.61
N GLU A 59 6.86 8.39 -5.95
CA GLU A 59 6.37 9.62 -6.61
C GLU A 59 7.50 10.53 -7.11
N VAL A 60 8.70 10.42 -6.56
CA VAL A 60 9.89 11.13 -7.04
C VAL A 60 10.19 10.85 -8.53
N TYR A 61 9.70 9.72 -9.07
CA TYR A 61 9.92 9.35 -10.47
C TYR A 61 8.81 9.80 -11.41
N LEU A 62 7.71 10.40 -10.91
CA LEU A 62 6.54 10.74 -11.74
C LEU A 62 6.85 11.81 -12.81
N GLU A 63 7.82 12.68 -12.56
CA GLU A 63 8.26 13.70 -13.50
C GLU A 63 9.44 13.25 -14.38
N GLN A 64 9.96 12.06 -14.14
CA GLN A 64 11.02 11.45 -14.95
C GLN A 64 10.38 10.60 -16.06
N GLY A 65 10.97 10.58 -17.24
CA GLY A 65 10.49 9.74 -18.35
C GLY A 65 10.47 8.24 -18.03
N GLY A 66 9.81 7.43 -18.87
CA GLY A 66 9.81 5.97 -18.74
C GLY A 66 8.82 5.40 -17.70
N ILE A 67 7.79 6.16 -17.33
CA ILE A 67 6.77 5.71 -16.35
C ILE A 67 6.06 4.44 -16.81
N ASP A 68 5.78 4.31 -18.10
CA ASP A 68 5.08 3.13 -18.64
C ASP A 68 5.88 1.84 -18.43
N GLU A 69 7.17 1.88 -18.76
CA GLU A 69 8.09 0.75 -18.56
C GLU A 69 8.25 0.42 -17.08
N ARG A 70 8.29 1.44 -16.20
CA ARG A 70 8.33 1.22 -14.74
C ARG A 70 7.06 0.52 -14.26
N ILE A 71 5.88 0.94 -14.72
CA ILE A 71 4.60 0.32 -14.35
C ILE A 71 4.53 -1.13 -14.83
N GLU A 72 4.96 -1.41 -16.06
CA GLU A 72 5.00 -2.77 -16.58
C GLU A 72 5.96 -3.66 -15.78
N LYS A 73 7.12 -3.13 -15.41
CA LYS A 73 8.08 -3.83 -14.57
C LYS A 73 7.50 -4.13 -13.17
N ILE A 74 6.83 -3.15 -12.55
CA ILE A 74 6.17 -3.32 -11.24
C ILE A 74 5.15 -4.47 -11.31
N ASN A 75 4.25 -4.45 -12.28
CA ASN A 75 3.22 -5.48 -12.41
C ASN A 75 3.82 -6.87 -12.68
N ARG A 76 4.83 -6.95 -13.52
CA ARG A 76 5.57 -8.20 -13.75
C ARG A 76 6.23 -8.72 -12.48
N THR A 77 6.86 -7.84 -11.71
CA THR A 77 7.51 -8.21 -10.45
C THR A 77 6.49 -8.73 -9.42
N MET A 78 5.28 -8.16 -9.36
CA MET A 78 4.21 -8.68 -8.50
C MET A 78 3.86 -10.13 -8.86
N GLU A 79 3.73 -10.44 -10.15
CA GLU A 79 3.47 -11.81 -10.62
C GLU A 79 4.65 -12.76 -10.31
N GLU A 80 5.87 -12.32 -10.59
CA GLU A 80 7.08 -13.07 -10.30
C GLU A 80 7.19 -13.42 -8.82
N TYR A 81 6.98 -12.44 -7.93
CA TYR A 81 7.08 -12.64 -6.49
C TYR A 81 5.96 -13.52 -5.94
N SER A 82 4.76 -13.41 -6.49
CA SER A 82 3.65 -14.31 -6.15
C SER A 82 3.97 -15.76 -6.48
N ASN A 83 4.64 -16.00 -7.61
CA ASN A 83 5.01 -17.34 -8.08
C ASN A 83 6.30 -17.88 -7.44
N ALA A 84 7.17 -17.00 -6.93
CA ALA A 84 8.46 -17.39 -6.35
C ALA A 84 8.37 -17.97 -4.93
N GLY A 85 7.17 -18.03 -4.34
CA GLY A 85 6.97 -18.54 -2.99
C GLY A 85 7.44 -17.60 -1.87
N TYR A 86 7.56 -16.31 -2.18
CA TYR A 86 7.97 -15.29 -1.19
C TYR A 86 6.88 -14.95 -0.18
N PHE A 87 5.69 -15.50 -0.34
CA PHE A 87 4.54 -15.18 0.50
C PHE A 87 3.92 -16.41 1.15
N ARG A 88 3.44 -16.21 2.37
CA ARG A 88 2.49 -17.10 3.03
C ARG A 88 1.13 -16.42 3.01
N THR A 89 0.13 -17.07 2.45
CA THR A 89 -1.25 -16.58 2.43
C THR A 89 -1.98 -16.96 3.70
N LEU A 90 -2.71 -15.99 4.26
CA LEU A 90 -3.63 -16.13 5.37
C LEU A 90 -5.03 -15.77 4.86
N PRO A 91 -5.90 -16.75 4.59
CA PRO A 91 -7.22 -16.47 4.06
C PRO A 91 -8.14 -15.89 5.14
N GLU A 92 -9.06 -15.05 4.73
CA GLU A 92 -10.16 -14.48 5.54
C GLU A 92 -9.70 -14.02 6.94
N THR A 93 -8.66 -13.19 6.99
CA THR A 93 -7.95 -12.83 8.22
C THR A 93 -7.90 -11.32 8.44
N PHE A 94 -7.82 -10.90 9.70
CA PHE A 94 -7.39 -9.56 10.11
C PHE A 94 -5.96 -9.62 10.64
N ILE A 95 -5.17 -8.57 10.36
CA ILE A 95 -3.85 -8.40 10.97
C ILE A 95 -3.90 -7.27 12.00
N LEU A 96 -3.56 -7.57 13.24
CA LEU A 96 -3.34 -6.54 14.26
C LEU A 96 -1.93 -5.95 14.09
N VAL A 97 -1.88 -4.65 13.85
CA VAL A 97 -0.63 -3.90 13.75
C VAL A 97 -0.41 -3.13 15.04
N LYS A 98 0.69 -3.41 15.71
CA LYS A 98 1.17 -2.63 16.86
C LYS A 98 2.45 -1.89 16.45
N ARG A 99 2.38 -0.57 16.35
CA ARG A 99 3.52 0.29 16.00
C ARG A 99 3.93 1.13 17.19
N THR A 100 5.14 0.92 17.68
CA THR A 100 5.75 1.75 18.72
C THR A 100 6.69 2.76 18.08
N LEU A 101 6.46 4.04 18.35
CA LEU A 101 7.29 5.15 17.88
C LEU A 101 8.53 5.30 18.75
N ALA A 102 9.55 6.00 18.25
CA ALA A 102 10.75 6.33 19.01
C ALA A 102 10.46 7.10 20.32
N SER A 103 9.35 7.86 20.36
CA SER A 103 8.84 8.54 21.57
C SER A 103 8.20 7.61 22.62
N GLY A 104 8.14 6.29 22.37
CA GLY A 104 7.49 5.30 23.22
C GLY A 104 5.97 5.20 23.03
N LYS A 105 5.35 6.11 22.28
CA LYS A 105 3.91 6.06 22.01
C LYS A 105 3.60 4.86 21.09
N THR A 106 2.51 4.15 21.39
CA THR A 106 2.05 3.01 20.59
C THR A 106 0.76 3.38 19.85
N ARG A 107 0.70 2.97 18.58
CA ARG A 107 -0.52 2.96 17.78
C ARG A 107 -0.93 1.53 17.51
N LEU A 108 -2.22 1.25 17.62
CA LEU A 108 -2.83 0.00 17.22
C LEU A 108 -3.64 0.23 15.95
N GLY A 109 -3.63 -0.75 15.06
CA GLY A 109 -4.41 -0.75 13.84
C GLY A 109 -4.79 -2.15 13.44
N ILE A 110 -5.81 -2.28 12.61
CA ILE A 110 -6.28 -3.54 12.06
C ILE A 110 -6.23 -3.41 10.54
N VAL A 111 -5.65 -4.40 9.86
CA VAL A 111 -5.67 -4.51 8.40
C VAL A 111 -6.79 -5.46 8.00
N GLY A 112 -7.58 -5.05 7.01
CA GLY A 112 -8.68 -5.82 6.44
C GLY A 112 -9.19 -5.14 5.17
N MET A 113 -10.32 -5.58 4.67
CA MET A 113 -11.01 -4.98 3.52
C MET A 113 -12.10 -4.01 3.95
N VAL A 114 -12.29 -2.98 3.16
CA VAL A 114 -13.33 -1.95 3.34
C VAL A 114 -14.35 -2.08 2.22
N ASP A 115 -15.62 -2.03 2.55
CA ASP A 115 -16.70 -1.97 1.58
C ASP A 115 -16.79 -0.57 0.98
N LEU A 116 -16.35 -0.41 -0.26
CA LEU A 116 -16.35 0.88 -0.95
C LEU A 116 -17.76 1.39 -1.28
N GLU A 117 -18.78 0.55 -1.28
CA GLU A 117 -20.18 0.98 -1.42
C GLU A 117 -20.66 1.79 -0.20
N GLN A 118 -19.97 1.67 0.94
CA GLN A 118 -20.20 2.45 2.15
C GLN A 118 -19.42 3.78 2.17
N TYR A 119 -18.69 4.10 1.10
CA TYR A 119 -17.90 5.32 0.99
C TYR A 119 -18.66 6.39 0.22
N ASP A 120 -18.72 7.60 0.78
CA ASP A 120 -19.21 8.77 0.08
C ASP A 120 -18.19 9.92 0.21
N TYR A 121 -17.84 10.48 -0.95
CA TYR A 121 -16.89 11.58 -1.05
C TYR A 121 -17.51 12.93 -0.73
N ASN A 122 -18.85 13.06 -0.75
CA ASN A 122 -19.55 14.33 -0.53
C ASN A 122 -19.49 14.75 0.93
N ALA A 123 -19.20 16.03 1.17
CA ALA A 123 -19.23 16.59 2.50
C ALA A 123 -20.64 16.50 3.11
N GLY A 124 -20.72 16.00 4.34
CA GLY A 124 -21.99 15.86 5.06
C GLY A 124 -22.82 14.63 4.68
N ALA A 125 -22.29 13.73 3.87
CA ALA A 125 -22.90 12.44 3.63
C ALA A 125 -22.95 11.61 4.92
N GLY A 126 -24.04 10.90 5.14
CA GLY A 126 -24.24 10.01 6.29
C GLY A 126 -23.58 8.64 6.15
N SER A 127 -22.58 8.52 5.26
CA SER A 127 -21.87 7.26 5.01
C SER A 127 -20.97 6.86 6.18
N MET A 128 -20.77 5.55 6.36
CA MET A 128 -19.89 5.02 7.41
C MET A 128 -18.42 5.35 7.15
N ILE A 129 -18.03 5.45 5.87
CA ILE A 129 -16.67 5.77 5.46
C ILE A 129 -16.67 7.15 4.80
N ARG A 130 -15.87 8.06 5.32
CA ARG A 130 -15.84 9.46 4.89
C ARG A 130 -14.43 9.86 4.46
N ALA A 131 -14.34 10.74 3.45
CA ALA A 131 -13.10 11.37 3.07
C ALA A 131 -12.66 12.37 4.15
N THR A 132 -11.39 12.35 4.52
CA THR A 132 -10.78 13.30 5.47
C THR A 132 -10.06 14.44 4.75
N GLU A 133 -9.71 14.25 3.50
CA GLU A 133 -8.95 15.21 2.69
C GLU A 133 -9.22 15.05 1.19
N GLY A 134 -8.89 16.08 0.42
CA GLY A 134 -8.93 16.03 -1.04
C GLY A 134 -7.67 15.40 -1.63
N THR A 135 -7.83 14.60 -2.65
CA THR A 135 -6.71 13.98 -3.36
C THR A 135 -6.12 14.93 -4.41
N VAL A 136 -4.79 14.93 -4.54
CA VAL A 136 -4.09 15.65 -5.62
C VAL A 136 -4.36 14.94 -6.95
N LEU A 137 -5.22 15.54 -7.77
CA LEU A 137 -5.76 14.91 -9.00
C LEU A 137 -4.68 14.50 -10.00
N SER A 138 -3.60 15.27 -10.13
CA SER A 138 -2.50 14.96 -11.06
C SER A 138 -1.75 13.67 -10.71
N ARG A 139 -1.85 13.19 -9.46
CA ARG A 139 -1.19 11.96 -9.00
C ARG A 139 -2.06 10.71 -9.16
N LEU A 140 -3.34 10.86 -9.48
CA LEU A 140 -4.26 9.73 -9.64
C LEU A 140 -3.95 8.86 -10.87
N PRO A 141 -3.73 9.41 -12.09
CA PRO A 141 -3.57 8.58 -13.27
C PRO A 141 -2.45 7.53 -13.18
N PRO A 142 -1.22 7.84 -12.75
CA PRO A 142 -0.17 6.83 -12.61
C PRO A 142 -0.51 5.78 -11.54
N ARG A 143 -1.11 6.16 -10.43
CA ARG A 143 -1.55 5.22 -9.38
C ARG A 143 -2.62 4.25 -9.91
N VAL A 144 -3.62 4.76 -10.64
CA VAL A 144 -4.65 3.93 -11.29
C VAL A 144 -4.03 2.98 -12.31
N ARG A 145 -3.04 3.42 -13.07
CA ARG A 145 -2.36 2.58 -14.08
C ARG A 145 -1.61 1.42 -13.46
N VAL A 146 -0.90 1.64 -12.34
CA VAL A 146 -0.26 0.55 -11.58
C VAL A 146 -1.32 -0.46 -11.15
N ARG A 147 -2.42 0.00 -10.56
CA ARG A 147 -3.47 -0.87 -9.97
C ARG A 147 -4.28 -1.65 -10.99
N ARG A 148 -4.42 -1.16 -12.22
CA ARG A 148 -5.21 -1.86 -13.27
C ARG A 148 -4.76 -3.29 -13.55
N LYS A 149 -3.47 -3.57 -13.38
CA LYS A 149 -2.87 -4.89 -13.65
C LYS A 149 -2.20 -5.48 -12.40
N ALA A 150 -2.28 -4.79 -11.26
CA ALA A 150 -1.67 -5.24 -10.02
C ALA A 150 -2.35 -6.52 -9.53
N THR A 151 -1.56 -7.53 -9.22
CA THR A 151 -2.01 -8.78 -8.60
C THR A 151 -1.96 -8.72 -7.08
N LEU A 152 -1.28 -7.70 -6.53
CA LEU A 152 -1.10 -7.45 -5.11
C LEU A 152 -1.47 -6.00 -4.76
N GLU A 153 -2.11 -5.79 -3.62
CA GLU A 153 -2.32 -4.47 -3.05
C GLU A 153 -1.28 -4.23 -1.95
N LEU A 154 -0.38 -3.26 -2.15
CA LEU A 154 0.69 -2.96 -1.20
C LEU A 154 0.48 -1.63 -0.43
N PRO A 155 0.22 -0.48 -1.10
CA PRO A 155 0.01 0.76 -0.38
C PRO A 155 -1.40 0.78 0.21
N HIS A 156 -1.52 0.42 1.48
CA HIS A 156 -2.79 0.40 2.18
C HIS A 156 -3.26 1.82 2.53
N ILE A 157 -4.57 2.02 2.45
CA ILE A 157 -5.22 3.22 2.95
C ILE A 157 -5.24 3.14 4.47
N MET A 158 -4.94 4.25 5.15
CA MET A 158 -5.11 4.37 6.58
C MET A 158 -6.40 5.11 6.89
N LEU A 159 -7.32 4.44 7.57
CA LEU A 159 -8.55 5.02 8.10
C LEU A 159 -8.40 5.28 9.61
N LEU A 160 -9.01 6.33 10.08
CA LEU A 160 -9.19 6.58 11.51
C LEU A 160 -10.57 6.09 11.91
N ILE A 161 -10.63 5.38 13.04
CA ILE A 161 -11.90 5.00 13.67
C ILE A 161 -12.28 6.15 14.58
N ASP A 162 -13.49 6.68 14.38
CA ASP A 162 -14.10 7.73 15.21
C ASP A 162 -15.05 7.04 16.19
N ASP A 163 -14.90 7.32 17.49
CA ASP A 163 -15.69 6.74 18.59
C ASP A 163 -17.01 7.50 18.80
#